data_8d85dbb15b480f4c2b9ae56b3ec01fd4
#
_entry.id   8d85dbb15b480f4c2b9ae56b3ec01fd4
#
_cell.length_a   1.000
_cell.length_b   1.000
_cell.length_c   1.000
_cell.angle_alpha   90.00
_cell.angle_beta   90.00
_cell.angle_gamma   90.00
#
_symmetry.space_group_name_H-M   'P 1'
#
loop_
_entity.id
_entity.type
_entity.pdbx_description
1 polymer ?
#
loop_
_entity_poly.entity_id
_entity_poly.type
_entity_poly.pdbx_seq_one_letter_code
_entity_poly.pdbx_strand_id
1 'polypeptide(L)'
;MSKVAMVTGAGTGVGRRVSEVLSKEDFIVYLIGRRKDKLIETQELCPGKTEVVPCDVSDQIAVENVFKIIEEKYNRIDVLFNNAGIGVPAQSIDEMPFENWKS
;
A
#
# COMPACT_ATOMS: atom_id res chain seq x y z
N MET A 1 -17.95 -4.13 4.08
CA MET A 1 -16.78 -4.63 3.36
C MET A 1 -15.66 -3.61 3.43
N SER A 2 -14.48 -4.07 3.82
CA SER A 2 -13.36 -3.15 3.99
C SER A 2 -12.80 -2.69 2.66
N LYS A 3 -12.32 -1.45 2.64
CA LYS A 3 -11.59 -0.93 1.50
C LYS A 3 -10.13 -1.31 1.62
N VAL A 4 -9.42 -1.25 0.51
CA VAL A 4 -8.01 -1.65 0.46
C VAL A 4 -7.14 -0.46 0.09
N ALA A 5 -6.07 -0.28 0.83
CA ALA A 5 -5.10 0.79 0.58
C ALA A 5 -3.71 0.20 0.43
N MET A 6 -2.91 0.81 -0.43
CA MET A 6 -1.52 0.45 -0.60
C MET A 6 -0.68 1.70 -0.33
N VAL A 7 0.25 1.60 0.60
CA VAL A 7 1.09 2.73 0.97
C VAL A 7 2.56 2.36 0.73
N THR A 8 3.22 3.06 -0.18
CA THR A 8 4.64 2.87 -0.39
C THR A 8 5.41 3.81 0.54
N GLY A 9 6.61 3.40 0.93
CA GLY A 9 7.36 4.17 1.92
C GLY A 9 6.68 4.18 3.27
N ALA A 10 5.98 3.10 3.61
CA ALA A 10 5.15 3.04 4.82
C ALA A 10 5.95 2.94 6.12
N GLY A 11 7.24 2.68 6.02
CA GLY A 11 8.05 2.44 7.22
C GLY A 11 8.41 3.68 8.02
N THR A 12 8.35 4.87 7.44
CA THR A 12 8.77 6.09 8.12
C THR A 12 7.96 7.29 7.65
N GLY A 13 8.03 8.36 8.43
CA GLY A 13 7.55 9.68 8.03
C GLY A 13 6.09 9.72 7.64
N VAL A 14 5.82 10.38 6.53
CA VAL A 14 4.45 10.59 6.05
C VAL A 14 3.74 9.27 5.74
N GLY A 15 4.47 8.32 5.15
CA GLY A 15 3.88 7.02 4.83
C GLY A 15 3.39 6.29 6.06
N ARG A 16 4.16 6.36 7.15
CA ARG A 16 3.75 5.75 8.42
C ARG A 16 2.48 6.41 8.94
N ARG A 17 2.43 7.72 8.91
CA ARG A 17 1.27 8.46 9.42
C ARG A 17 0.02 8.17 8.61
N VAL A 18 0.16 8.16 7.28
CA VAL A 18 -0.97 7.86 6.40
C VAL A 18 -1.50 6.45 6.68
N SER A 19 -0.59 5.50 6.89
CA SER A 19 -0.99 4.11 7.19
C SER A 19 -1.80 4.03 8.48
N GLU A 20 -1.38 4.75 9.52
CA GLU A 20 -2.13 4.80 10.77
C GLU A 20 -3.55 5.31 10.56
N VAL A 21 -3.66 6.43 9.84
CA VAL A 21 -4.96 7.07 9.62
C VAL A 21 -5.87 6.15 8.81
N LEU A 22 -5.35 5.56 7.74
CA LEU A 22 -6.16 4.68 6.91
C LEU A 22 -6.61 3.45 7.67
N SER A 23 -5.75 2.89 8.52
CA SER A 23 -6.15 1.69 9.26
C SER A 23 -7.25 1.99 10.28
N LYS A 24 -7.33 3.23 10.77
CA LYS A 24 -8.42 3.64 11.65
C LYS A 24 -9.75 3.77 10.92
N GLU A 25 -9.69 3.97 9.60
CA GLU A 25 -10.87 4.20 8.78
C GLU A 25 -11.38 2.93 8.08
N ASP A 26 -11.09 1.79 8.65
CA ASP A 26 -11.55 0.48 8.14
C ASP A 26 -10.93 0.11 6.80
N PHE A 27 -9.72 0.57 6.54
CA PHE A 27 -8.97 0.11 5.39
C PHE A 27 -8.10 -1.09 5.77
N ILE A 28 -7.96 -2.01 4.84
CA ILE A 28 -6.90 -3.01 4.91
C ILE A 28 -5.69 -2.35 4.26
N VAL A 29 -4.63 -2.13 5.01
CA VAL A 29 -3.50 -1.33 4.54
C VAL A 29 -2.31 -2.21 4.25
N TYR A 30 -1.86 -2.18 3.00
CA TYR A 30 -0.63 -2.86 2.61
C TYR A 30 0.54 -1.91 2.82
N LEU A 31 1.42 -2.30 3.73
CA LEU A 31 2.58 -1.49 4.12
C LEU A 31 3.77 -1.91 3.28
N ILE A 32 4.15 -1.08 2.33
CA ILE A 32 5.18 -1.41 1.34
C ILE A 32 6.43 -0.60 1.61
N GLY A 33 7.57 -1.25 1.63
CA GLY A 33 8.85 -0.56 1.82
C GLY A 33 10.00 -1.55 1.81
N ARG A 34 11.22 -1.03 1.86
CA ARG A 34 12.41 -1.87 1.78
C ARG A 34 12.79 -2.51 3.11
N ARG A 35 12.46 -1.85 4.22
CA ARG A 35 12.92 -2.29 5.53
C ARG A 35 11.78 -2.91 6.31
N LYS A 36 11.81 -4.22 6.40
CA LYS A 36 10.77 -4.97 7.09
C LYS A 36 10.63 -4.53 8.55
N ASP A 37 11.74 -4.25 9.23
CA ASP A 37 11.69 -3.84 10.62
C ASP A 37 10.91 -2.53 10.80
N LYS A 38 11.07 -1.60 9.87
CA LYS A 38 10.33 -0.33 9.92
C LYS A 38 8.86 -0.52 9.60
N LEU A 39 8.55 -1.42 8.68
CA LEU A 39 7.17 -1.73 8.35
C LEU A 39 6.45 -2.37 9.55
N ILE A 40 7.13 -3.23 10.27
CA ILE A 40 6.56 -3.85 11.46
C ILE A 40 6.30 -2.81 12.54
N GLU A 41 7.19 -1.82 12.70
CA GLU A 41 6.97 -0.72 13.64
C GLU A 41 5.68 0.03 13.27
N THR A 42 5.50 0.30 11.98
CA THR A 42 4.28 0.95 11.51
C THR A 42 3.05 0.10 11.80
N GLN A 43 3.15 -1.19 11.53
CA GLN A 43 2.06 -2.12 11.79
C GLN A 43 1.61 -2.08 13.25
N GLU A 44 2.57 -1.98 14.16
CA GLU A 44 2.27 -1.91 15.58
C GLU A 44 1.50 -0.66 15.98
N LEU A 45 1.64 0.41 15.20
CA LEU A 45 0.93 1.65 15.45
C LEU A 45 -0.46 1.67 14.83
N CYS A 46 -0.75 0.73 13.95
CA CYS A 46 -2.01 0.70 13.21
C CYS A 46 -3.04 -0.13 13.97
N PRO A 47 -4.19 0.43 14.32
CA PRO A 47 -5.20 -0.32 15.07
C PRO A 47 -5.98 -1.32 14.22
N GLY A 48 -5.96 -1.16 12.90
CA GLY A 48 -6.72 -2.01 12.01
C GLY A 48 -5.89 -3.07 11.33
N LYS A 49 -6.43 -3.64 10.28
CA LYS A 49 -5.79 -4.73 9.57
C LYS A 49 -4.71 -4.23 8.61
N THR A 50 -3.52 -4.80 8.72
CA THR A 50 -2.40 -4.42 7.86
C THR A 50 -1.65 -5.65 7.38
N GLU A 51 -0.99 -5.50 6.23
CA GLU A 51 -0.13 -6.52 5.68
C GLU A 51 1.24 -5.89 5.41
N VAL A 52 2.29 -6.50 5.94
CA VAL A 52 3.65 -6.02 5.75
C VAL A 52 4.25 -6.69 4.51
N VAL A 53 4.65 -5.89 3.53
CA VAL A 53 5.21 -6.40 2.28
C VAL A 53 6.56 -5.72 2.02
N PRO A 54 7.66 -6.34 2.44
CA PRO A 54 8.98 -5.82 2.12
C PRO A 54 9.20 -5.90 0.61
N CYS A 55 9.55 -4.77 0.02
CA CYS A 55 9.66 -4.68 -1.42
C CYS A 55 10.56 -3.53 -1.78
N ASP A 56 11.48 -3.75 -2.71
CA ASP A 56 12.27 -2.68 -3.28
C ASP A 56 11.41 -1.96 -4.31
N VAL A 57 10.92 -0.79 -3.96
CA VAL A 57 9.98 -0.07 -4.81
C VAL A 57 10.62 0.48 -6.08
N SER A 58 11.94 0.42 -6.21
CA SER A 58 12.61 0.75 -7.46
C SER A 58 12.56 -0.41 -8.45
N ASP A 59 12.19 -1.60 -8.00
CA ASP A 59 12.04 -2.77 -8.85
C ASP A 59 10.59 -2.87 -9.32
N GLN A 60 10.37 -2.50 -10.56
CA GLN A 60 9.02 -2.43 -11.13
C GLN A 60 8.33 -3.79 -11.13
N ILE A 61 9.08 -4.87 -11.36
CA ILE A 61 8.50 -6.20 -11.35
C ILE A 61 7.99 -6.56 -9.97
N ALA A 62 8.76 -6.20 -8.94
CA ALA A 62 8.33 -6.45 -7.56
C ALA A 62 7.05 -5.68 -7.23
N VAL A 63 6.97 -4.43 -7.68
CA VAL A 63 5.78 -3.61 -7.45
C VAL A 63 4.57 -4.20 -8.17
N GLU A 64 4.74 -4.65 -9.41
CA GLU A 64 3.66 -5.29 -10.14
C GLU A 64 3.15 -6.55 -9.44
N ASN A 65 4.06 -7.30 -8.85
CA ASN A 65 3.66 -8.50 -8.11
C ASN A 65 2.81 -8.15 -6.89
N VAL A 66 3.12 -7.05 -6.22
CA VAL A 66 2.30 -6.60 -5.09
C VAL A 66 0.89 -6.26 -5.56
N PHE A 67 0.77 -5.54 -6.68
CA PHE A 67 -0.55 -5.24 -7.24
C PHE A 67 -1.32 -6.51 -7.55
N LYS A 68 -0.65 -7.52 -8.13
CA LYS A 68 -1.31 -8.78 -8.46
C LYS A 68 -1.79 -9.50 -7.21
N ILE A 69 -0.99 -9.51 -6.15
CA ILE A 69 -1.36 -10.16 -4.91
C ILE A 69 -2.62 -9.51 -4.33
N ILE A 70 -2.66 -8.19 -4.32
CA ILE A 70 -3.82 -7.47 -3.79
C ILE A 70 -5.05 -7.73 -4.67
N GLU A 71 -4.88 -7.68 -5.99
CA GLU A 71 -5.96 -7.88 -6.91
C GLU A 71 -6.56 -9.28 -6.78
N GLU A 72 -5.70 -10.30 -6.65
CA GLU A 72 -6.16 -11.66 -6.52
C GLU A 72 -6.93 -11.89 -5.23
N LYS A 73 -6.51 -11.22 -4.16
CA LYS A 73 -7.12 -11.42 -2.85
C LYS A 73 -8.39 -10.60 -2.65
N TYR A 74 -8.38 -9.35 -3.11
CA TYR A 74 -9.47 -8.43 -2.83
C TYR A 74 -10.14 -7.88 -4.08
N ASN A 75 -9.50 -8.02 -5.22
CA ASN A 75 -10.00 -7.52 -6.51
C ASN A 75 -10.28 -6.02 -6.49
N ARG A 76 -9.54 -5.28 -5.67
CA ARG A 76 -9.70 -3.83 -5.60
C ARG A 76 -8.51 -3.18 -4.92
N ILE A 77 -8.22 -1.94 -5.28
CA ILE A 77 -7.40 -1.02 -4.51
C ILE A 77 -8.14 0.30 -4.52
N ASP A 78 -8.52 0.78 -3.36
CA ASP A 78 -9.31 2.01 -3.25
C ASP A 78 -8.42 3.24 -3.11
N VAL A 79 -7.25 3.08 -2.51
CA VAL A 79 -6.31 4.17 -2.30
C VAL A 79 -4.90 3.68 -2.58
N LEU A 80 -4.15 4.45 -3.34
CA LEU A 80 -2.72 4.23 -3.49
C LEU A 80 -2.00 5.50 -3.06
N PHE A 81 -1.27 5.41 -1.97
CA PHE A 81 -0.43 6.51 -1.52
C PHE A 81 1.01 6.23 -1.92
N ASN A 82 1.49 6.92 -2.93
CA ASN A 82 2.80 6.67 -3.50
C ASN A 82 3.84 7.63 -2.91
N ASN A 83 4.22 7.37 -1.67
CA ASN A 83 5.15 8.22 -0.94
C ASN A 83 6.59 8.06 -1.47
N ALA A 84 6.90 6.93 -2.05
CA ALA A 84 8.25 6.65 -2.52
C ALA A 84 8.54 7.20 -3.92
N GLY A 85 7.55 7.79 -4.59
CA GLY A 85 7.75 8.36 -5.91
C GLY A 85 8.00 7.34 -7.00
N ILE A 86 7.53 6.11 -6.83
CA ILE A 86 7.77 5.04 -7.79
C ILE A 86 6.84 5.16 -9.00
N GLY A 87 7.25 4.53 -10.10
CA GLY A 87 6.36 4.38 -11.24
C GLY A 87 5.32 3.31 -10.96
N VAL A 88 4.06 3.63 -11.22
CA VAL A 88 2.96 2.70 -11.02
C VAL A 88 2.63 2.06 -12.37
N PRO A 89 2.46 0.72 -12.44
CA PRO A 89 2.13 0.07 -13.70
C PRO A 89 0.82 0.59 -14.27
N ALA A 90 0.86 1.07 -15.51
CA ALA A 90 -0.30 1.67 -16.14
C ALA A 90 -1.48 0.69 -16.24
N GLN A 91 -1.17 -0.57 -16.51
CA GLN A 91 -2.22 -1.58 -16.59
C GLN A 91 -2.94 -1.76 -15.27
N SER A 92 -2.20 -1.69 -14.17
CA SER A 92 -2.82 -1.82 -12.85
C SER A 92 -3.76 -0.67 -12.58
N ILE A 93 -3.38 0.53 -13.01
CA ILE A 93 -4.24 1.71 -12.85
C ILE A 93 -5.53 1.53 -13.63
N ASP A 94 -5.41 1.08 -14.88
CA ASP A 94 -6.57 0.94 -15.76
C ASP A 94 -7.57 -0.10 -15.27
N GLU A 95 -7.08 -1.10 -14.57
CA GLU A 95 -7.93 -2.19 -14.10
C GLU A 95 -8.60 -1.90 -12.76
N MET A 96 -8.17 -0.86 -12.07
CA MET A 96 -8.66 -0.58 -10.74
C MET A 96 -9.81 0.39 -10.76
N PRO A 97 -10.88 0.09 -10.02
CA PRO A 97 -12.08 0.91 -10.05
C PRO A 97 -12.01 2.11 -9.13
N PHE A 98 -10.85 2.73 -9.00
CA PHE A 98 -10.72 3.92 -8.18
C PHE A 98 -10.29 5.08 -9.04
N GLU A 99 -11.23 5.84 -9.43
CA GLU A 99 -10.99 6.95 -10.35
C GLU A 99 -10.45 8.19 -9.66
N ASN A 100 -10.44 8.19 -8.35
CA ASN A 100 -10.07 9.39 -7.61
C ASN A 100 -8.73 9.31 -6.90
N TRP A 101 -8.03 8.22 -7.04
CA TRP A 101 -6.77 8.15 -6.34
C TRP A 101 -5.74 9.05 -7.01
N LYS A 102 -4.85 9.61 -6.21
CA LYS A 102 -3.81 10.50 -6.68
C LYS A 102 -2.51 10.15 -6.00
N SER A 103 -1.46 10.18 -6.75
CA SER A 103 -0.14 9.88 -6.22
C SER A 103 0.52 11.13 -5.66
#